data_534bf11851414e2d1d0df609381c5e06
#
_entry.id   534bf11851414e2d1d0df609381c5e06
#
_cell.length_a   1.000
_cell.length_b   1.000
_cell.length_c   1.000
_cell.angle_alpha   90.00
_cell.angle_beta   90.00
_cell.angle_gamma   90.00
#
_symmetry.space_group_name_H-M   'P 1'
#
loop_
_entity.id
_entity.type
_entity.pdbx_description
1 polymer ?
#
loop_
_entity_poly.entity_id
_entity_poly.type
_entity_poly.pdbx_seq_one_letter_code
_entity_poly.pdbx_strand_id
1 'polypeptide(L)'
;MCQKEKKMELKTRYQYTYFINTFTVKENKYSKYILRLLRDSRFKLRIFKKEKDLEIYTHFLPKMKEFLFRTFELEDRNKKAKFDELPIETRAAILSKYSSVTFEYELEQDIQGKTVDENSIFFKIQKIGIVLFNTGICFVYLKTNVEGSNDFFDVLNFNYKFRDINQEGNNLRNYENIKVQASSFENIEAIQDFITNITGPNIEALKLNLDVERFYTYSYTCINQEAWNVSTSFDTIKNDFLKYVNILSNDSNTNSVMCEKSKAITLSKYAKVGISKLGVNLLSSDCDINNYTVLPSEYENKYFYTYILSLYLKVYLKKLNYEFKEGKDIEITRKKFIDFTKKLWIQEITTDDMGSLFYSYIKDVLEIEKLYNDVKNKYNIIFLF
;
A
#
# COMPACT_ATOMS: atom_id res chain seq x y z
N MET A 1 12.92 -30.08 -35.30
CA MET A 1 13.73 -29.70 -34.11
C MET A 1 13.24 -28.34 -33.63
N CYS A 2 12.41 -28.33 -32.61
CA CYS A 2 11.95 -27.12 -31.99
C CYS A 2 13.14 -26.57 -31.16
N GLN A 3 13.75 -25.49 -31.60
CA GLN A 3 14.71 -24.76 -30.78
C GLN A 3 13.92 -24.32 -29.52
N LYS A 4 14.22 -24.90 -28.35
CA LYS A 4 13.83 -24.33 -27.07
C LYS A 4 14.44 -22.91 -27.04
N GLU A 5 13.62 -21.91 -27.22
CA GLU A 5 14.02 -20.51 -26.94
C GLU A 5 14.64 -20.50 -25.55
N LYS A 6 15.91 -20.13 -25.48
CA LYS A 6 16.63 -20.02 -24.22
C LYS A 6 15.95 -18.89 -23.44
N LYS A 7 15.15 -19.26 -22.43
CA LYS A 7 14.44 -18.28 -21.58
C LYS A 7 15.50 -17.33 -21.01
N MET A 8 15.36 -16.05 -21.28
CA MET A 8 16.29 -15.02 -20.82
C MET A 8 16.22 -14.95 -19.30
N GLU A 9 17.36 -15.02 -18.62
CA GLU A 9 17.43 -14.81 -17.18
C GLU A 9 17.28 -13.33 -16.89
N LEU A 10 16.18 -12.94 -16.23
CA LEU A 10 15.94 -11.58 -15.80
C LEU A 10 16.58 -11.36 -14.44
N LYS A 11 17.60 -10.51 -14.38
CA LYS A 11 18.29 -10.16 -13.13
C LYS A 11 17.88 -8.76 -12.66
N THR A 12 17.68 -8.62 -11.36
CA THR A 12 17.34 -7.36 -10.74
C THR A 12 18.57 -6.55 -10.36
N ARG A 13 18.58 -5.26 -10.66
CA ARG A 13 19.56 -4.28 -10.21
C ARG A 13 19.18 -3.68 -8.87
N TYR A 14 17.88 -3.39 -8.70
CA TYR A 14 17.30 -2.78 -7.51
C TYR A 14 15.83 -3.18 -7.41
N GLN A 15 15.34 -3.45 -6.22
CA GLN A 15 13.94 -3.80 -6.02
C GLN A 15 13.48 -3.52 -4.58
N TYR A 16 12.19 -3.24 -4.42
CA TYR A 16 11.47 -3.28 -3.15
C TYR A 16 9.99 -3.56 -3.39
N THR A 17 9.33 -4.08 -2.37
CA THR A 17 7.86 -4.25 -2.37
C THR A 17 7.29 -3.79 -1.03
N TYR A 18 6.30 -2.90 -1.09
CA TYR A 18 5.42 -2.61 0.03
C TYR A 18 4.26 -3.59 0.02
N PHE A 19 4.08 -4.30 1.11
CA PHE A 19 2.89 -5.08 1.38
C PHE A 19 2.01 -4.29 2.33
N ILE A 20 0.76 -4.03 1.91
CA ILE A 20 -0.18 -3.14 2.59
C ILE A 20 -1.39 -3.96 3.02
N ASN A 21 -1.65 -4.02 4.32
CA ASN A 21 -2.83 -4.66 4.89
C ASN A 21 -3.77 -3.63 5.49
N THR A 22 -5.07 -3.89 5.40
CA THR A 22 -6.13 -3.02 5.92
C THR A 22 -6.68 -3.60 7.22
N PHE A 23 -6.84 -2.75 8.22
CA PHE A 23 -7.53 -3.10 9.45
C PHE A 23 -8.43 -1.95 9.92
N THR A 24 -9.31 -2.20 10.88
CA THR A 24 -10.19 -1.17 11.43
C THR A 24 -10.07 -1.03 12.93
N VAL A 25 -10.27 0.20 13.37
CA VAL A 25 -10.43 0.58 14.76
C VAL A 25 -11.82 1.18 14.92
N LYS A 26 -12.56 0.78 15.95
CA LYS A 26 -13.86 1.41 16.25
C LYS A 26 -13.69 2.92 16.42
N GLU A 27 -14.59 3.72 15.82
CA GLU A 27 -14.49 5.19 15.86
C GLU A 27 -14.40 5.73 17.31
N ASN A 28 -15.15 5.13 18.24
CA ASN A 28 -15.10 5.52 19.67
C ASN A 28 -13.83 5.06 20.41
N LYS A 29 -13.01 4.21 19.80
CA LYS A 29 -11.70 3.75 20.32
C LYS A 29 -10.51 4.37 19.57
N TYR A 30 -10.75 5.17 18.53
CA TYR A 30 -9.70 5.70 17.66
C TYR A 30 -8.67 6.54 18.42
N SER A 31 -9.10 7.47 19.26
CA SER A 31 -8.17 8.28 20.09
C SER A 31 -7.37 7.42 21.07
N LYS A 32 -7.98 6.37 21.63
CA LYS A 32 -7.27 5.42 22.52
C LYS A 32 -6.21 4.60 21.76
N TYR A 33 -6.48 4.30 20.49
CA TYR A 33 -5.52 3.60 19.65
C TYR A 33 -4.31 4.49 19.31
N ILE A 34 -4.53 5.76 18.98
CA ILE A 34 -3.45 6.74 18.81
C ILE A 34 -2.65 6.89 20.11
N LEU A 35 -3.32 6.96 21.27
CA LEU A 35 -2.65 7.03 22.58
C LEU A 35 -1.75 5.82 22.82
N ARG A 36 -2.20 4.61 22.44
CA ARG A 36 -1.38 3.40 22.52
C ARG A 36 -0.11 3.55 21.69
N LEU A 37 -0.22 3.99 20.42
CA LEU A 37 0.94 4.17 19.54
C LEU A 37 1.90 5.25 20.05
N LEU A 38 1.38 6.32 20.66
CA LEU A 38 2.22 7.36 21.27
C LEU A 38 2.95 6.88 22.53
N ARG A 39 2.37 5.93 23.29
CA ARG A 39 2.98 5.35 24.49
C ARG A 39 4.01 4.25 24.19
N ASP A 40 3.89 3.62 23.03
CA ASP A 40 4.84 2.60 22.59
C ASP A 40 6.07 3.29 21.97
N SER A 41 7.20 3.19 22.65
CA SER A 41 8.45 3.85 22.24
C SER A 41 8.94 3.42 20.86
N ARG A 42 8.49 2.26 20.38
CA ARG A 42 8.82 1.74 19.05
C ARG A 42 8.14 2.51 17.92
N PHE A 43 7.05 3.23 18.20
CA PHE A 43 6.36 4.03 17.20
C PHE A 43 6.72 5.50 17.30
N LYS A 44 7.02 6.10 16.16
CA LYS A 44 7.26 7.54 16.02
C LYS A 44 6.19 8.17 15.13
N LEU A 45 5.59 9.26 15.59
CA LEU A 45 4.72 10.07 14.76
C LEU A 45 5.50 10.61 13.56
N ARG A 46 5.05 10.31 12.33
CA ARG A 46 5.64 10.86 11.12
C ARG A 46 5.24 12.34 10.98
N ILE A 47 6.18 13.22 11.23
CA ILE A 47 6.04 14.66 10.95
C ILE A 47 6.65 14.90 9.57
N PHE A 48 5.80 15.23 8.61
CA PHE A 48 6.26 15.59 7.27
C PHE A 48 6.93 16.97 7.30
N LYS A 49 8.01 17.13 6.53
CA LYS A 49 8.81 18.36 6.46
C LYS A 49 8.93 18.82 5.01
N LYS A 50 8.65 20.08 4.73
CA LYS A 50 8.68 20.62 3.36
C LYS A 50 10.01 20.37 2.65
N GLU A 51 11.13 20.57 3.36
CA GLU A 51 12.47 20.38 2.78
C GLU A 51 12.80 18.91 2.51
N LYS A 52 12.43 18.02 3.45
CA LYS A 52 12.75 16.58 3.34
C LYS A 52 11.76 15.81 2.48
N ASP A 53 10.49 16.22 2.50
CA ASP A 53 9.38 15.61 1.78
C ASP A 53 8.91 16.52 0.64
N LEU A 54 9.85 17.21 -0.03
CA LEU A 54 9.56 18.20 -1.08
C LEU A 54 8.71 17.61 -2.20
N GLU A 55 9.00 16.39 -2.61
CA GLU A 55 8.26 15.68 -3.64
C GLU A 55 6.79 15.49 -3.25
N ILE A 56 6.50 15.08 -2.00
CA ILE A 56 5.14 14.97 -1.47
C ILE A 56 4.50 16.34 -1.40
N TYR A 57 5.25 17.35 -0.88
CA TYR A 57 4.72 18.68 -0.67
C TYR A 57 4.34 19.39 -1.97
N THR A 58 5.10 19.21 -3.03
CA THR A 58 4.84 19.82 -4.34
C THR A 58 3.81 19.05 -5.16
N HIS A 59 3.75 17.72 -5.01
CA HIS A 59 2.88 16.87 -5.79
C HIS A 59 1.39 17.06 -5.45
N PHE A 60 1.03 17.13 -4.15
CA PHE A 60 -0.37 17.16 -3.73
C PHE A 60 -0.94 18.58 -3.66
N LEU A 61 -2.19 18.74 -4.10
CA LEU A 61 -2.96 19.97 -3.93
C LEU A 61 -3.17 20.32 -2.45
N PRO A 62 -3.36 21.59 -2.09
CA PRO A 62 -3.49 22.04 -0.71
C PRO A 62 -4.51 21.26 0.12
N LYS A 63 -5.70 20.99 -0.45
CA LYS A 63 -6.75 20.20 0.21
C LYS A 63 -6.31 18.78 0.52
N MET A 64 -5.51 18.17 -0.38
CA MET A 64 -4.94 16.84 -0.16
C MET A 64 -3.84 16.84 0.89
N LYS A 65 -3.02 17.88 0.92
CA LYS A 65 -2.01 18.07 1.98
C LYS A 65 -2.65 18.18 3.35
N GLU A 66 -3.73 18.94 3.47
CA GLU A 66 -4.49 19.05 4.72
C GLU A 66 -5.11 17.69 5.13
N PHE A 67 -5.59 16.92 4.16
CA PHE A 67 -6.22 15.63 4.41
C PHE A 67 -5.21 14.54 4.80
N LEU A 68 -4.13 14.38 4.04
CA LEU A 68 -3.17 13.28 4.20
C LEU A 68 -1.98 13.62 5.10
N PHE A 69 -1.56 14.89 5.14
CA PHE A 69 -0.26 15.28 5.67
C PHE A 69 -0.36 16.48 6.64
N ARG A 70 -1.43 16.55 7.40
CA ARG A 70 -1.64 17.68 8.33
C ARG A 70 -0.50 17.88 9.32
N THR A 71 0.30 16.86 9.59
CA THR A 71 1.50 16.98 10.42
C THR A 71 2.58 17.88 9.83
N PHE A 72 2.47 18.37 8.57
CA PHE A 72 3.31 19.46 8.06
C PHE A 72 3.19 20.74 8.92
N GLU A 73 2.05 20.97 9.59
CA GLU A 73 1.90 22.11 10.49
C GLU A 73 2.80 22.04 11.73
N LEU A 74 3.27 20.82 12.09
CA LEU A 74 4.21 20.58 13.19
C LEU A 74 5.68 20.67 12.75
N GLU A 75 5.96 21.05 11.50
CA GLU A 75 7.33 21.34 11.05
C GLU A 75 7.91 22.57 11.75
N ASP A 76 7.06 23.57 12.05
CA ASP A 76 7.43 24.74 12.82
C ASP A 76 7.90 24.34 14.22
N ARG A 77 9.13 24.76 14.58
CA ARG A 77 9.77 24.37 15.85
C ARG A 77 8.97 24.80 17.07
N ASN A 78 8.36 25.98 17.03
CA ASN A 78 7.57 26.50 18.15
C ASN A 78 6.26 25.72 18.33
N LYS A 79 5.58 25.42 17.21
CA LYS A 79 4.36 24.58 17.23
C LYS A 79 4.68 23.17 17.71
N LYS A 80 5.79 22.60 17.23
CA LYS A 80 6.24 21.28 17.65
C LYS A 80 6.58 21.26 19.13
N ALA A 81 7.34 22.22 19.64
CA ALA A 81 7.68 22.32 21.06
C ALA A 81 6.42 22.39 21.93
N LYS A 82 5.48 23.28 21.59
CA LYS A 82 4.19 23.36 22.28
C LYS A 82 3.39 22.05 22.24
N PHE A 83 3.42 21.35 21.11
CA PHE A 83 2.75 20.05 20.98
C PHE A 83 3.44 18.98 21.85
N ASP A 84 4.76 18.96 21.89
CA ASP A 84 5.54 17.96 22.66
C ASP A 84 5.43 18.20 24.19
N GLU A 85 5.20 19.43 24.63
CA GLU A 85 4.96 19.80 26.03
C GLU A 85 3.58 19.36 26.55
N LEU A 86 2.62 19.08 25.66
CA LEU A 86 1.29 18.64 26.04
C LEU A 86 1.29 17.23 26.64
N PRO A 87 0.41 16.96 27.63
CA PRO A 87 0.15 15.60 28.08
C PRO A 87 -0.15 14.65 26.90
N ILE A 88 0.33 13.43 27.00
CA ILE A 88 0.23 12.46 25.89
C ILE A 88 -1.23 12.18 25.49
N GLU A 89 -2.17 12.23 26.45
CA GLU A 89 -3.60 12.09 26.21
C GLU A 89 -4.15 13.27 25.38
N THR A 90 -3.66 14.48 25.66
CA THR A 90 -4.03 15.68 24.90
C THR A 90 -3.47 15.60 23.48
N ARG A 91 -2.24 15.15 23.31
CA ARG A 91 -1.64 14.91 21.98
C ARG A 91 -2.45 13.91 21.19
N ALA A 92 -2.85 12.78 21.80
CA ALA A 92 -3.70 11.78 21.16
C ALA A 92 -5.07 12.37 20.75
N ALA A 93 -5.68 13.19 21.60
CA ALA A 93 -6.95 13.84 21.30
C ALA A 93 -6.84 14.85 20.14
N ILE A 94 -5.73 15.59 20.04
CA ILE A 94 -5.45 16.49 18.92
C ILE A 94 -5.30 15.70 17.63
N LEU A 95 -4.42 14.68 17.62
CA LEU A 95 -4.15 13.86 16.46
C LEU A 95 -5.39 13.11 15.98
N SER A 96 -6.29 12.71 16.87
CA SER A 96 -7.54 12.03 16.51
C SER A 96 -8.52 12.91 15.72
N LYS A 97 -8.34 14.22 15.73
CA LYS A 97 -9.11 15.19 14.91
C LYS A 97 -8.52 15.37 13.51
N TYR A 98 -7.28 14.94 13.27
CA TYR A 98 -6.70 14.97 11.94
C TYR A 98 -7.38 13.92 11.07
N SER A 99 -7.56 14.23 9.79
CA SER A 99 -8.18 13.29 8.84
C SER A 99 -7.35 12.04 8.69
N SER A 100 -6.02 12.18 8.67
CA SER A 100 -5.09 11.07 8.75
C SER A 100 -3.85 11.39 9.60
N VAL A 101 -3.25 10.33 10.15
CA VAL A 101 -1.97 10.36 10.86
C VAL A 101 -1.15 9.14 10.46
N THR A 102 0.15 9.33 10.32
CA THR A 102 1.08 8.25 10.00
C THR A 102 2.04 8.03 11.17
N PHE A 103 2.22 6.78 11.55
CA PHE A 103 3.26 6.35 12.47
C PHE A 103 4.24 5.45 11.75
N GLU A 104 5.52 5.61 12.07
CA GLU A 104 6.59 4.71 11.61
C GLU A 104 7.09 3.89 12.80
N TYR A 105 7.28 2.59 12.57
CA TYR A 105 7.88 1.70 13.55
C TYR A 105 9.39 1.83 13.45
N GLU A 106 10.05 2.13 14.56
CA GLU A 106 11.49 2.31 14.62
C GLU A 106 12.18 0.96 14.62
N LEU A 107 12.90 0.68 13.55
CA LEU A 107 13.72 -0.51 13.41
C LEU A 107 15.14 -0.16 13.81
N GLU A 108 15.73 -0.88 14.78
CA GLU A 108 17.16 -0.77 15.11
C GLU A 108 18.03 -1.31 13.98
N GLN A 109 17.54 -2.34 13.31
CA GLN A 109 18.11 -2.93 12.10
C GLN A 109 17.01 -3.57 11.24
N ASP A 110 17.32 -3.87 9.97
CA ASP A 110 16.40 -4.58 9.09
C ASP A 110 16.02 -5.95 9.67
N ILE A 111 14.73 -6.28 9.61
CA ILE A 111 14.22 -7.56 10.10
C ILE A 111 14.42 -8.62 9.02
N GLN A 112 15.12 -9.68 9.35
CA GLN A 112 15.37 -10.81 8.45
C GLN A 112 14.15 -11.71 8.36
N GLY A 113 13.86 -12.20 7.17
CA GLY A 113 12.78 -13.15 6.93
C GLY A 113 13.13 -14.19 5.87
N LYS A 114 12.41 -15.29 5.90
CA LYS A 114 12.50 -16.31 4.86
C LYS A 114 11.16 -17.00 4.62
N THR A 115 10.95 -17.46 3.40
CA THR A 115 9.90 -18.45 3.11
C THR A 115 10.42 -19.83 3.51
N VAL A 116 9.54 -20.65 4.10
CA VAL A 116 9.88 -22.00 4.61
C VAL A 116 9.23 -23.03 3.70
N ASP A 117 9.72 -23.13 2.49
CA ASP A 117 9.32 -24.12 1.50
C ASP A 117 10.58 -24.68 0.78
N GLU A 118 10.37 -25.56 -0.21
CA GLU A 118 11.48 -26.23 -0.94
C GLU A 118 12.47 -25.24 -1.55
N ASN A 119 11.97 -24.05 -1.98
CA ASN A 119 12.77 -22.97 -2.53
C ASN A 119 12.71 -21.76 -1.60
N SER A 120 13.44 -21.80 -0.48
CA SER A 120 13.46 -20.70 0.49
C SER A 120 13.97 -19.41 -0.12
N ILE A 121 13.15 -18.37 -0.06
CA ILE A 121 13.51 -17.01 -0.47
C ILE A 121 13.79 -16.19 0.79
N PHE A 122 14.98 -15.62 0.86
CA PHE A 122 15.35 -14.70 1.94
C PHE A 122 14.92 -13.29 1.59
N PHE A 123 14.48 -12.55 2.60
CA PHE A 123 14.07 -11.15 2.44
C PHE A 123 14.37 -10.34 3.70
N LYS A 124 14.32 -9.02 3.57
CA LYS A 124 14.38 -8.08 4.69
C LYS A 124 13.14 -7.21 4.73
N ILE A 125 12.72 -6.84 5.95
CA ILE A 125 11.78 -5.76 6.19
C ILE A 125 12.60 -4.53 6.59
N GLN A 126 12.57 -3.50 5.75
CA GLN A 126 13.37 -2.28 5.89
C GLN A 126 12.59 -1.14 6.55
N LYS A 127 11.26 -1.16 6.43
CA LYS A 127 10.39 -0.11 6.96
C LYS A 127 9.02 -0.70 7.29
N ILE A 128 8.47 -0.23 8.40
CA ILE A 128 7.10 -0.56 8.82
C ILE A 128 6.41 0.75 9.18
N GLY A 129 5.17 0.90 8.76
CA GLY A 129 4.39 2.06 9.13
C GLY A 129 2.90 1.78 9.20
N ILE A 130 2.19 2.66 9.87
CA ILE A 130 0.74 2.61 10.03
C ILE A 130 0.17 3.95 9.61
N VAL A 131 -0.75 3.94 8.64
CA VAL A 131 -1.55 5.10 8.24
C VAL A 131 -2.94 4.95 8.83
N LEU A 132 -3.34 5.88 9.66
CA LEU A 132 -4.62 5.90 10.37
C LEU A 132 -5.51 6.98 9.79
N PHE A 133 -6.76 6.65 9.47
CA PHE A 133 -7.79 7.61 9.09
C PHE A 133 -8.82 7.73 10.22
N ASN A 134 -9.29 8.94 10.50
CA ASN A 134 -10.23 9.23 11.59
C ASN A 134 -11.60 8.55 11.43
N THR A 135 -11.87 7.96 10.28
CA THR A 135 -13.02 7.05 10.02
C THR A 135 -12.83 5.65 10.61
N GLY A 136 -11.70 5.41 11.28
CA GLY A 136 -11.33 4.11 11.84
C GLY A 136 -10.74 3.12 10.84
N ILE A 137 -10.59 3.49 9.56
CA ILE A 137 -9.88 2.68 8.55
C ILE A 137 -8.39 2.93 8.70
N CYS A 138 -7.61 1.88 8.74
CA CYS A 138 -6.18 1.93 8.96
C CYS A 138 -5.44 1.00 8.00
N PHE A 139 -4.21 1.33 7.68
CA PHE A 139 -3.32 0.51 6.86
C PHE A 139 -2.01 0.29 7.60
N VAL A 140 -1.57 -0.95 7.68
CA VAL A 140 -0.19 -1.28 8.03
C VAL A 140 0.55 -1.62 6.73
N TYR A 141 1.77 -1.14 6.60
CA TYR A 141 2.62 -1.45 5.45
C TYR A 141 4.00 -1.91 5.90
N LEU A 142 4.53 -2.87 5.14
CA LEU A 142 5.87 -3.43 5.31
C LEU A 142 6.63 -3.21 4.02
N LYS A 143 7.74 -2.47 4.05
CA LYS A 143 8.68 -2.36 2.92
C LYS A 143 9.68 -3.49 3.01
N THR A 144 9.72 -4.33 1.99
CA THR A 144 10.59 -5.49 1.91
C THR A 144 11.48 -5.45 0.68
N ASN A 145 12.57 -6.19 0.73
CA ASN A 145 13.36 -6.56 -0.45
C ASN A 145 13.79 -8.03 -0.34
N VAL A 146 13.89 -8.71 -1.50
CA VAL A 146 14.46 -10.06 -1.59
C VAL A 146 15.97 -9.97 -1.42
N GLU A 147 16.56 -10.88 -0.67
CA GLU A 147 17.99 -10.95 -0.41
C GLU A 147 18.59 -12.29 -0.86
N GLY A 148 19.90 -12.30 -1.05
CA GLY A 148 20.64 -13.49 -1.46
C GLY A 148 20.41 -13.93 -2.91
N SER A 149 19.48 -13.29 -3.61
CA SER A 149 19.18 -13.53 -5.01
C SER A 149 18.94 -12.23 -5.76
N ASN A 150 19.40 -12.14 -6.98
CA ASN A 150 19.07 -11.10 -7.94
C ASN A 150 18.18 -11.60 -9.07
N ASP A 151 17.59 -12.78 -8.95
CA ASP A 151 16.67 -13.32 -9.94
C ASP A 151 15.30 -12.61 -9.82
N PHE A 152 14.81 -12.07 -10.92
CA PHE A 152 13.48 -11.46 -10.98
C PHE A 152 12.36 -12.47 -10.68
N PHE A 153 12.56 -13.74 -10.98
CA PHE A 153 11.57 -14.79 -10.68
C PHE A 153 11.40 -15.02 -9.19
N ASP A 154 12.45 -14.80 -8.39
CA ASP A 154 12.35 -14.85 -6.93
C ASP A 154 11.49 -13.69 -6.41
N VAL A 155 11.58 -12.50 -7.02
CA VAL A 155 10.69 -11.37 -6.71
C VAL A 155 9.23 -11.70 -7.03
N LEU A 156 8.95 -12.33 -8.19
CA LEU A 156 7.59 -12.77 -8.54
C LEU A 156 7.05 -13.78 -7.52
N ASN A 157 7.82 -14.81 -7.22
CA ASN A 157 7.44 -15.88 -6.30
C ASN A 157 7.27 -15.35 -4.86
N PHE A 158 8.17 -14.47 -4.41
CA PHE A 158 8.06 -13.82 -3.11
C PHE A 158 6.80 -12.97 -3.01
N ASN A 159 6.54 -12.10 -3.98
CA ASN A 159 5.35 -11.25 -3.97
C ASN A 159 4.06 -12.08 -3.99
N TYR A 160 4.03 -13.15 -4.78
CA TYR A 160 2.91 -14.08 -4.84
C TYR A 160 2.65 -14.77 -3.49
N LYS A 161 3.69 -15.29 -2.83
CA LYS A 161 3.58 -15.98 -1.54
C LYS A 161 3.20 -15.02 -0.42
N PHE A 162 3.86 -13.88 -0.34
CA PHE A 162 3.66 -12.92 0.75
C PHE A 162 2.26 -12.29 0.72
N ARG A 163 1.69 -12.00 -0.45
CA ARG A 163 0.38 -11.37 -0.52
C ARG A 163 -0.75 -12.21 0.08
N ASP A 164 -0.63 -13.53 0.04
CA ASP A 164 -1.69 -14.48 0.42
C ASP A 164 -1.56 -15.01 1.87
N ILE A 165 -0.79 -14.33 2.71
CA ILE A 165 -0.51 -14.74 4.09
C ILE A 165 -1.77 -14.89 4.93
N ASN A 166 -2.81 -14.10 4.68
CA ASN A 166 -4.03 -14.03 5.50
C ASN A 166 -5.21 -14.83 4.93
N GLN A 167 -5.01 -15.69 3.94
CA GLN A 167 -6.12 -16.47 3.39
C GLN A 167 -6.57 -17.58 4.34
N GLU A 168 -7.82 -17.49 4.80
CA GLU A 168 -8.53 -18.61 5.44
C GLU A 168 -8.94 -19.64 4.38
N GLY A 169 -8.75 -20.92 4.65
CA GLY A 169 -9.17 -22.01 3.77
C GLY A 169 -8.06 -22.94 3.35
N ASN A 170 -8.18 -23.60 2.19
CA ASN A 170 -7.26 -24.66 1.73
C ASN A 170 -5.78 -24.22 1.56
N ASN A 171 -5.46 -22.95 1.76
CA ASN A 171 -4.12 -22.39 1.69
C ASN A 171 -3.52 -22.02 3.06
N LEU A 172 -3.99 -22.62 4.16
CA LEU A 172 -3.41 -22.50 5.51
C LEU A 172 -1.88 -22.69 5.54
N ARG A 173 -1.33 -23.36 4.53
CA ARG A 173 0.11 -23.60 4.41
C ARG A 173 0.97 -22.34 4.26
N ASN A 174 0.41 -21.22 3.77
CA ASN A 174 1.20 -20.00 3.54
C ASN A 174 1.47 -19.23 4.85
N TYR A 175 0.60 -19.31 5.85
CA TYR A 175 0.78 -18.63 7.15
C TYR A 175 2.01 -19.11 7.92
N GLU A 176 2.21 -20.42 7.91
CA GLU A 176 3.32 -21.03 8.64
C GLU A 176 4.63 -20.91 7.85
N ASN A 177 4.54 -20.57 6.57
CA ASN A 177 5.66 -20.68 5.64
C ASN A 177 6.48 -19.39 5.50
N ILE A 178 6.06 -18.27 6.10
CA ILE A 178 6.88 -17.05 6.14
C ILE A 178 7.23 -16.73 7.57
N LYS A 179 8.53 -16.84 7.87
CA LYS A 179 9.09 -16.61 9.20
C LYS A 179 9.94 -15.36 9.18
N VAL A 180 9.89 -14.60 10.27
CA VAL A 180 10.70 -13.42 10.51
C VAL A 180 11.45 -13.55 11.84
N GLN A 181 12.62 -12.94 11.90
CA GLN A 181 13.42 -12.80 13.10
C GLN A 181 13.70 -11.32 13.31
N ALA A 182 13.00 -10.71 14.25
CA ALA A 182 13.29 -9.36 14.67
C ALA A 182 14.48 -9.38 15.65
N SER A 183 15.35 -8.38 15.57
CA SER A 183 16.52 -8.26 16.46
C SER A 183 16.17 -8.16 17.94
N SER A 184 14.99 -7.62 18.25
CA SER A 184 14.45 -7.51 19.60
C SER A 184 13.77 -8.79 20.12
N PHE A 185 13.63 -9.82 19.27
CA PHE A 185 13.05 -11.11 19.60
C PHE A 185 14.06 -12.20 19.30
N GLU A 186 14.44 -12.95 20.31
CA GLU A 186 15.33 -14.11 20.13
C GLU A 186 14.66 -15.23 19.34
N ASN A 187 13.32 -15.18 19.21
CA ASN A 187 12.53 -16.24 18.59
C ASN A 187 12.14 -15.89 17.15
N ILE A 188 12.18 -16.89 16.28
CA ILE A 188 11.62 -16.83 14.94
C ILE A 188 10.11 -16.98 15.04
N GLU A 189 9.35 -16.00 14.53
CA GLU A 189 7.90 -15.99 14.56
C GLU A 189 7.30 -16.00 13.13
N ALA A 190 6.01 -16.40 13.03
CA ALA A 190 5.26 -16.26 11.79
C ALA A 190 5.01 -14.77 11.50
N ILE A 191 5.07 -14.39 10.22
CA ILE A 191 4.88 -12.99 9.81
C ILE A 191 3.53 -12.42 10.26
N GLN A 192 2.49 -13.26 10.35
CA GLN A 192 1.18 -12.82 10.80
C GLN A 192 1.17 -12.47 12.30
N ASP A 193 1.81 -13.28 13.13
CA ASP A 193 1.95 -13.00 14.56
C ASP A 193 2.74 -11.71 14.75
N PHE A 194 3.81 -11.52 13.98
CA PHE A 194 4.59 -10.30 13.96
C PHE A 194 3.71 -9.07 13.61
N ILE A 195 2.90 -9.14 12.55
CA ILE A 195 2.00 -8.03 12.17
C ILE A 195 0.95 -7.79 13.26
N THR A 196 0.40 -8.86 13.85
CA THR A 196 -0.57 -8.76 14.95
C THR A 196 0.05 -8.10 16.18
N ASN A 197 1.28 -8.42 16.52
CA ASN A 197 2.02 -7.79 17.61
C ASN A 197 2.25 -6.29 17.37
N ILE A 198 2.54 -5.91 16.12
CA ILE A 198 2.71 -4.50 15.73
C ILE A 198 1.39 -3.76 15.81
N THR A 199 0.35 -4.27 15.17
CA THR A 199 -0.95 -3.62 15.09
C THR A 199 -1.74 -3.69 16.40
N GLY A 200 -1.54 -4.76 17.19
CA GLY A 200 -2.13 -4.98 18.53
C GLY A 200 -3.42 -5.80 18.52
N PRO A 201 -3.75 -6.39 19.68
CA PRO A 201 -4.80 -7.42 19.80
C PRO A 201 -6.26 -6.92 19.70
N ASN A 202 -6.52 -5.60 19.69
CA ASN A 202 -7.87 -5.02 19.70
C ASN A 202 -8.34 -4.56 18.32
N ILE A 203 -7.84 -5.19 17.28
CA ILE A 203 -8.18 -4.85 15.90
C ILE A 203 -9.40 -5.66 15.50
N GLU A 204 -10.46 -4.98 15.14
CA GLU A 204 -11.57 -5.60 14.45
C GLU A 204 -11.16 -5.80 12.98
N ALA A 205 -11.06 -7.07 12.59
CA ALA A 205 -11.06 -7.40 11.19
C ALA A 205 -12.34 -6.80 10.55
N LEU A 206 -12.19 -6.11 9.45
CA LEU A 206 -13.34 -5.68 8.66
C LEU A 206 -14.08 -6.93 8.18
N LYS A 207 -15.20 -7.26 8.80
CA LYS A 207 -16.14 -8.30 8.32
C LYS A 207 -16.87 -7.88 7.03
N LEU A 208 -16.31 -6.96 6.31
CA LEU A 208 -16.75 -6.62 4.97
C LEU A 208 -16.16 -7.70 4.06
N ASN A 209 -16.90 -8.24 3.12
CA ASN A 209 -16.39 -9.07 2.00
C ASN A 209 -15.36 -8.26 1.17
N LEU A 210 -14.34 -7.79 1.85
CA LEU A 210 -13.16 -7.19 1.26
C LEU A 210 -12.21 -8.34 1.00
N ASP A 211 -11.41 -8.22 -0.05
CA ASP A 211 -10.19 -9.01 -0.19
C ASP A 211 -9.19 -8.63 0.92
N VAL A 212 -9.65 -8.57 2.20
CA VAL A 212 -8.88 -8.15 3.38
C VAL A 212 -7.85 -9.20 3.74
N GLU A 213 -8.07 -10.41 3.26
CA GLU A 213 -7.21 -11.56 3.48
C GLU A 213 -5.93 -11.49 2.65
N ARG A 214 -5.86 -10.58 1.68
CA ARG A 214 -4.70 -10.41 0.80
C ARG A 214 -4.06 -9.06 1.02
N PHE A 215 -2.73 -9.06 1.02
CA PHE A 215 -2.00 -7.81 0.98
C PHE A 215 -2.13 -7.17 -0.40
N TYR A 216 -2.34 -5.86 -0.40
CA TYR A 216 -2.09 -5.05 -1.58
C TYR A 216 -0.59 -4.85 -1.74
N THR A 217 -0.10 -4.85 -2.97
CA THR A 217 1.31 -4.62 -3.27
C THR A 217 1.55 -3.26 -3.90
N TYR A 218 2.68 -2.66 -3.56
CA TYR A 218 3.20 -1.49 -4.23
C TYR A 218 4.70 -1.72 -4.43
N SER A 219 5.10 -2.05 -5.65
CA SER A 219 6.40 -2.64 -5.90
C SER A 219 7.20 -1.88 -6.96
N TYR A 220 8.48 -1.81 -6.76
CA TYR A 220 9.46 -1.28 -7.72
C TYR A 220 10.50 -2.34 -8.03
N THR A 221 10.76 -2.58 -9.31
CA THR A 221 11.84 -3.47 -9.74
C THR A 221 12.55 -2.89 -10.96
N CYS A 222 13.86 -2.70 -10.86
CA CYS A 222 14.74 -2.36 -11.96
C CYS A 222 15.51 -3.60 -12.37
N ILE A 223 15.31 -4.05 -13.61
CA ILE A 223 16.03 -5.20 -14.21
C ILE A 223 17.26 -4.74 -14.95
N ASN A 224 18.20 -5.66 -15.23
CA ASN A 224 19.39 -5.36 -15.99
C ASN A 224 19.07 -5.09 -17.48
N GLN A 225 19.92 -4.30 -18.13
CA GLN A 225 19.74 -3.86 -19.51
C GLN A 225 19.80 -4.97 -20.56
N GLU A 226 20.30 -6.16 -20.23
CA GLU A 226 20.36 -7.28 -21.18
C GLU A 226 18.98 -7.68 -21.67
N ALA A 227 17.97 -7.57 -20.79
CA ALA A 227 16.59 -7.95 -21.06
C ALA A 227 15.77 -6.87 -21.77
N TRP A 228 16.05 -5.59 -21.46
CA TRP A 228 15.29 -4.47 -21.99
C TRP A 228 16.22 -3.28 -22.23
N ASN A 229 16.65 -3.08 -23.47
CA ASN A 229 17.58 -2.04 -23.90
C ASN A 229 17.25 -1.52 -25.30
N VAL A 230 18.19 -0.83 -25.92
CA VAL A 230 18.04 -0.28 -27.28
C VAL A 230 17.85 -1.37 -28.34
N SER A 231 18.46 -2.53 -28.12
CA SER A 231 18.46 -3.68 -29.06
C SER A 231 17.33 -4.67 -28.78
N THR A 232 16.83 -4.72 -27.54
CA THR A 232 15.75 -5.60 -27.12
C THR A 232 14.50 -4.79 -26.79
N SER A 233 13.35 -5.22 -27.33
CA SER A 233 12.08 -4.51 -27.08
C SER A 233 11.44 -4.97 -25.76
N PHE A 234 10.52 -4.17 -25.24
CA PHE A 234 9.68 -4.53 -24.10
C PHE A 234 8.89 -5.81 -24.34
N ASP A 235 8.60 -6.16 -25.60
CA ASP A 235 7.82 -7.35 -25.94
C ASP A 235 8.48 -8.64 -25.49
N THR A 236 9.80 -8.68 -25.37
CA THR A 236 10.56 -9.84 -24.87
C THR A 236 10.25 -10.18 -23.43
N ILE A 237 9.89 -9.17 -22.60
CA ILE A 237 9.59 -9.31 -21.17
C ILE A 237 8.12 -9.04 -20.83
N LYS A 238 7.29 -8.83 -21.85
CA LYS A 238 5.88 -8.45 -21.66
C LYS A 238 5.10 -9.46 -20.81
N ASN A 239 5.34 -10.76 -21.00
CA ASN A 239 4.68 -11.79 -20.21
C ASN A 239 5.10 -11.76 -18.74
N ASP A 240 6.38 -11.55 -18.47
CA ASP A 240 6.90 -11.44 -17.11
C ASP A 240 6.42 -10.15 -16.42
N PHE A 241 6.31 -9.04 -17.19
CA PHE A 241 5.65 -7.83 -16.71
C PHE A 241 4.19 -8.07 -16.35
N LEU A 242 3.42 -8.79 -17.15
CA LEU A 242 2.02 -9.13 -16.83
C LEU A 242 1.90 -9.98 -15.57
N LYS A 243 2.81 -10.94 -15.36
CA LYS A 243 2.89 -11.71 -14.10
C LYS A 243 3.16 -10.79 -12.92
N TYR A 244 4.12 -9.89 -13.05
CA TYR A 244 4.49 -8.93 -12.02
C TYR A 244 3.33 -8.00 -11.65
N VAL A 245 2.62 -7.45 -12.64
CA VAL A 245 1.46 -6.58 -12.44
C VAL A 245 0.31 -7.29 -11.72
N ASN A 246 0.06 -8.56 -12.05
CA ASN A 246 -1.05 -9.34 -11.50
C ASN A 246 -0.65 -10.20 -10.29
N ILE A 247 0.58 -10.03 -9.79
CA ILE A 247 1.12 -10.75 -8.63
C ILE A 247 0.97 -12.27 -8.81
N LEU A 248 1.46 -12.78 -9.92
CA LEU A 248 1.46 -14.19 -10.24
C LEU A 248 2.85 -14.78 -9.98
N SER A 249 2.90 -16.06 -9.59
CA SER A 249 4.17 -16.78 -9.51
C SER A 249 4.79 -16.98 -10.90
N ASN A 250 6.09 -17.27 -10.93
CA ASN A 250 6.78 -17.55 -12.20
C ASN A 250 6.13 -18.69 -13.00
N ASP A 251 5.61 -19.70 -12.33
CA ASP A 251 5.02 -20.89 -12.96
C ASP A 251 3.55 -20.71 -13.37
N SER A 252 2.95 -19.57 -13.00
CA SER A 252 1.57 -19.27 -13.34
C SER A 252 1.42 -18.91 -14.81
N ASN A 253 0.35 -19.38 -15.43
CA ASN A 253 -0.04 -18.94 -16.78
C ASN A 253 -0.75 -17.58 -16.71
N THR A 254 -0.38 -16.66 -17.60
CA THR A 254 -1.11 -15.41 -17.77
C THR A 254 -2.43 -15.68 -18.48
N ASN A 255 -3.54 -15.32 -17.83
CA ASN A 255 -4.88 -15.51 -18.35
C ASN A 255 -5.35 -14.19 -19.04
N SER A 256 -5.94 -14.29 -20.23
CA SER A 256 -6.44 -13.11 -20.98
C SER A 256 -7.38 -12.23 -20.13
N VAL A 257 -8.24 -12.84 -19.32
CA VAL A 257 -9.18 -12.12 -18.44
C VAL A 257 -8.48 -11.29 -17.37
N MET A 258 -7.31 -11.72 -16.86
CA MET A 258 -6.52 -10.92 -15.90
C MET A 258 -5.85 -9.73 -16.58
N CYS A 259 -5.39 -9.92 -17.82
CA CYS A 259 -4.76 -8.85 -18.59
C CYS A 259 -5.74 -7.73 -18.98
N GLU A 260 -7.01 -8.06 -19.25
CA GLU A 260 -8.05 -7.08 -19.60
C GLU A 260 -8.44 -6.16 -18.43
N LYS A 261 -8.25 -6.60 -17.19
CA LYS A 261 -8.60 -5.84 -15.96
C LYS A 261 -7.44 -5.04 -15.39
N SER A 262 -6.25 -5.16 -15.96
CA SER A 262 -5.08 -4.38 -15.56
C SER A 262 -4.82 -3.25 -16.56
N LYS A 263 -4.24 -2.14 -16.07
CA LYS A 263 -3.81 -1.00 -16.88
C LYS A 263 -2.31 -0.81 -16.76
N ALA A 264 -1.72 -0.20 -17.77
CA ALA A 264 -0.30 0.13 -17.74
C ALA A 264 -0.06 1.58 -18.19
N ILE A 265 0.89 2.25 -17.54
CA ILE A 265 1.35 3.59 -17.86
C ILE A 265 2.83 3.50 -18.23
N THR A 266 3.20 4.08 -19.36
CA THR A 266 4.60 4.23 -19.74
C THR A 266 5.12 5.53 -19.15
N LEU A 267 6.03 5.46 -18.15
CA LEU A 267 6.67 6.64 -17.55
C LEU A 267 7.81 7.16 -18.41
N SER A 268 8.59 6.24 -18.97
CA SER A 268 9.68 6.53 -19.89
C SER A 268 9.88 5.37 -20.85
N LYS A 269 10.87 5.49 -21.76
CA LYS A 269 11.21 4.40 -22.69
C LYS A 269 11.51 3.07 -21.96
N TYR A 270 12.10 3.14 -20.76
CA TYR A 270 12.58 2.01 -19.99
C TYR A 270 11.92 1.90 -18.61
N ALA A 271 10.72 2.46 -18.44
CA ALA A 271 9.96 2.34 -17.19
C ALA A 271 8.46 2.31 -17.45
N LYS A 272 7.79 1.27 -16.92
CA LYS A 272 6.34 1.08 -17.01
C LYS A 272 5.74 0.73 -15.67
N VAL A 273 4.61 1.35 -15.34
CA VAL A 273 3.79 1.00 -14.18
C VAL A 273 2.63 0.15 -14.64
N GLY A 274 2.44 -0.98 -13.99
CA GLY A 274 1.24 -1.79 -14.12
C GLY A 274 0.34 -1.64 -12.91
N ILE A 275 -0.96 -1.52 -13.14
CA ILE A 275 -1.98 -1.33 -12.13
C ILE A 275 -2.98 -2.46 -12.24
N SER A 276 -3.16 -3.23 -11.16
CA SER A 276 -4.14 -4.30 -11.04
C SER A 276 -5.01 -4.13 -9.80
N LYS A 277 -6.02 -4.98 -9.62
CA LYS A 277 -6.85 -4.97 -8.40
C LYS A 277 -6.06 -5.26 -7.12
N LEU A 278 -4.90 -5.89 -7.24
CA LEU A 278 -4.06 -6.36 -6.14
C LEU A 278 -2.86 -5.46 -5.88
N GLY A 279 -2.47 -4.62 -6.84
CA GLY A 279 -1.28 -3.82 -6.65
C GLY A 279 -0.99 -2.84 -7.77
N VAL A 280 0.01 -2.03 -7.49
CA VAL A 280 0.62 -1.06 -8.41
C VAL A 280 2.11 -1.35 -8.45
N ASN A 281 2.61 -1.81 -9.59
CA ASN A 281 3.95 -2.36 -9.68
C ASN A 281 4.70 -1.74 -10.86
N LEU A 282 5.86 -1.15 -10.60
CA LEU A 282 6.72 -0.52 -11.59
C LEU A 282 7.86 -1.46 -11.97
N LEU A 283 7.97 -1.74 -13.25
CA LEU A 283 9.12 -2.42 -13.85
C LEU A 283 9.92 -1.45 -14.71
N SER A 284 11.22 -1.42 -14.51
CA SER A 284 12.15 -0.58 -15.27
C SER A 284 13.40 -1.34 -15.66
N SER A 285 14.23 -0.73 -16.51
CA SER A 285 15.55 -1.25 -16.89
C SER A 285 16.64 -0.27 -16.51
N ASP A 286 17.80 -0.77 -16.09
CA ASP A 286 18.98 0.03 -15.76
C ASP A 286 19.72 0.56 -17.00
N CYS A 287 19.16 0.36 -18.20
CA CYS A 287 19.55 1.07 -19.40
C CYS A 287 19.49 2.60 -19.24
N ASP A 288 18.58 3.06 -18.40
CA ASP A 288 18.55 4.44 -17.90
C ASP A 288 18.99 4.46 -16.44
N ILE A 289 20.07 5.18 -16.13
CA ILE A 289 20.65 5.29 -14.78
C ILE A 289 19.64 5.84 -13.76
N ASN A 290 18.72 6.71 -14.18
CA ASN A 290 17.69 7.28 -13.30
C ASN A 290 16.76 6.21 -12.74
N ASN A 291 16.60 5.10 -13.46
CA ASN A 291 15.72 4.01 -13.05
C ASN A 291 16.22 3.21 -11.82
N TYR A 292 17.43 3.42 -11.35
CA TYR A 292 17.89 2.81 -10.08
C TYR A 292 18.52 3.83 -9.11
N THR A 293 18.57 5.11 -9.49
CA THR A 293 19.11 6.18 -8.63
C THR A 293 18.04 7.15 -8.15
N VAL A 294 17.18 7.65 -9.02
CA VAL A 294 16.21 8.71 -8.75
C VAL A 294 14.78 8.19 -8.72
N LEU A 295 14.35 7.48 -9.77
CA LEU A 295 12.98 7.03 -9.95
C LEU A 295 12.43 6.18 -8.78
N PRO A 296 13.21 5.30 -8.11
CA PRO A 296 12.72 4.55 -6.95
C PRO A 296 12.21 5.46 -5.83
N SER A 297 12.95 6.54 -5.52
CA SER A 297 12.58 7.51 -4.48
C SER A 297 11.37 8.35 -4.90
N GLU A 298 11.36 8.84 -6.14
CA GLU A 298 10.21 9.58 -6.67
C GLU A 298 8.94 8.73 -6.65
N TYR A 299 9.03 7.47 -7.06
CA TYR A 299 7.91 6.55 -7.06
C TYR A 299 7.40 6.29 -5.64
N GLU A 300 8.30 6.08 -4.68
CA GLU A 300 7.97 5.88 -3.27
C GLU A 300 7.30 7.12 -2.65
N ASN A 301 7.78 8.33 -2.98
CA ASN A 301 7.30 9.56 -2.33
C ASN A 301 6.05 10.15 -2.99
N LYS A 302 6.02 10.22 -4.33
CA LYS A 302 4.89 10.85 -5.04
C LYS A 302 3.65 9.96 -5.10
N TYR A 303 3.81 8.70 -5.47
CA TYR A 303 2.68 7.85 -5.88
C TYR A 303 2.20 6.88 -4.80
N PHE A 304 3.04 6.57 -3.79
CA PHE A 304 2.63 5.68 -2.70
C PHE A 304 1.40 6.18 -1.94
N TYR A 305 1.40 7.46 -1.57
CA TYR A 305 0.25 8.05 -0.86
C TYR A 305 -0.98 8.24 -1.76
N THR A 306 -0.79 8.41 -3.06
CA THR A 306 -1.89 8.36 -4.04
C THR A 306 -2.57 6.99 -4.03
N TYR A 307 -1.78 5.92 -3.94
CA TYR A 307 -2.29 4.56 -3.83
C TYR A 307 -2.98 4.32 -2.49
N ILE A 308 -2.38 4.71 -1.36
CA ILE A 308 -3.01 4.63 -0.02
C ILE A 308 -4.35 5.36 0.01
N LEU A 309 -4.42 6.57 -0.56
CA LEU A 309 -5.68 7.32 -0.67
C LEU A 309 -6.72 6.55 -1.47
N SER A 310 -6.34 5.98 -2.59
CA SER A 310 -7.25 5.22 -3.46
C SER A 310 -7.76 3.95 -2.76
N LEU A 311 -6.90 3.25 -2.02
CA LEU A 311 -7.30 2.12 -1.17
C LEU A 311 -8.27 2.57 -0.07
N TYR A 312 -7.99 3.71 0.57
CA TYR A 312 -8.88 4.28 1.58
C TYR A 312 -10.27 4.57 1.00
N LEU A 313 -10.36 5.21 -0.16
CA LEU A 313 -11.63 5.48 -0.84
C LEU A 313 -12.40 4.19 -1.14
N LYS A 314 -11.74 3.18 -1.68
CA LYS A 314 -12.32 1.86 -1.95
C LYS A 314 -12.90 1.23 -0.68
N VAL A 315 -12.10 1.18 0.39
CA VAL A 315 -12.49 0.55 1.66
C VAL A 315 -13.63 1.32 2.32
N TYR A 316 -13.57 2.65 2.32
CA TYR A 316 -14.60 3.48 2.93
C TYR A 316 -15.94 3.38 2.20
N LEU A 317 -15.94 3.40 0.87
CA LEU A 317 -17.14 3.19 0.07
C LEU A 317 -17.75 1.80 0.29
N LYS A 318 -16.93 0.75 0.37
CA LYS A 318 -17.41 -0.59 0.71
C LYS A 318 -18.02 -0.63 2.12
N LYS A 319 -17.40 0.05 3.11
CA LYS A 319 -17.95 0.18 4.47
C LYS A 319 -19.31 0.87 4.45
N LEU A 320 -19.45 2.02 3.79
CA LEU A 320 -20.72 2.72 3.64
C LEU A 320 -21.78 1.85 2.94
N ASN A 321 -21.39 1.16 1.89
CA ASN A 321 -22.29 0.26 1.16
C ASN A 321 -22.83 -0.87 2.05
N TYR A 322 -21.99 -1.40 2.93
CA TYR A 322 -22.36 -2.41 3.92
C TYR A 322 -23.27 -1.82 5.01
N GLU A 323 -22.91 -0.66 5.60
CA GLU A 323 -23.72 0.02 6.62
C GLU A 323 -25.14 0.33 6.12
N PHE A 324 -25.29 0.80 4.87
CA PHE A 324 -26.61 1.00 4.23
C PHE A 324 -27.36 -0.31 4.02
N LYS A 325 -26.68 -1.42 3.72
CA LYS A 325 -27.31 -2.72 3.54
C LYS A 325 -27.84 -3.29 4.86
N GLU A 326 -27.06 -3.15 5.95
CA GLU A 326 -27.46 -3.62 7.29
C GLU A 326 -28.62 -2.81 7.88
N GLY A 327 -28.84 -1.59 7.42
CA GLY A 327 -29.92 -0.72 7.88
C GLY A 327 -29.81 -0.25 9.33
N LYS A 328 -28.67 -0.53 10.01
CA LYS A 328 -28.40 -0.06 11.38
C LYS A 328 -27.88 1.38 11.32
N ASP A 329 -28.37 2.24 12.22
CA ASP A 329 -27.92 3.63 12.35
C ASP A 329 -27.93 4.41 11.02
N ILE A 330 -29.00 4.26 10.25
CA ILE A 330 -29.12 4.75 8.87
C ILE A 330 -28.88 6.27 8.74
N GLU A 331 -29.33 7.05 9.74
CA GLU A 331 -29.11 8.49 9.79
C GLU A 331 -27.61 8.85 10.03
N ILE A 332 -26.88 8.05 10.78
CA ILE A 332 -25.46 8.21 10.98
C ILE A 332 -24.72 7.90 9.67
N THR A 333 -25.09 6.81 9.01
CA THR A 333 -24.52 6.42 7.71
C THR A 333 -24.81 7.48 6.64
N ARG A 334 -26.01 8.08 6.67
CA ARG A 334 -26.37 9.21 5.82
C ARG A 334 -25.43 10.40 6.00
N LYS A 335 -25.20 10.83 7.24
CA LYS A 335 -24.26 11.92 7.53
C LYS A 335 -22.84 11.60 7.06
N LYS A 336 -22.36 10.38 7.31
CA LYS A 336 -21.06 9.91 6.83
C LYS A 336 -20.95 10.01 5.31
N PHE A 337 -21.98 9.59 4.57
CA PHE A 337 -21.96 9.66 3.10
C PHE A 337 -21.98 11.11 2.59
N ILE A 338 -22.76 12.00 3.21
CA ILE A 338 -22.82 13.43 2.86
C ILE A 338 -21.44 14.07 3.13
N ASP A 339 -20.84 13.79 4.30
CA ASP A 339 -19.53 14.32 4.66
C ASP A 339 -18.43 13.78 3.72
N PHE A 340 -18.49 12.49 3.36
CA PHE A 340 -17.62 11.89 2.37
C PHE A 340 -17.72 12.62 1.02
N THR A 341 -18.94 12.80 0.50
CA THR A 341 -19.17 13.45 -0.79
C THR A 341 -18.66 14.88 -0.81
N LYS A 342 -18.86 15.64 0.29
CA LYS A 342 -18.43 17.05 0.39
C LYS A 342 -16.93 17.22 0.59
N LYS A 343 -16.29 16.34 1.35
CA LYS A 343 -14.90 16.53 1.83
C LYS A 343 -13.90 15.67 1.11
N LEU A 344 -14.28 14.44 0.73
CA LEU A 344 -13.37 13.37 0.29
C LEU A 344 -13.57 12.93 -1.15
N TRP A 345 -14.75 13.18 -1.75
CA TRP A 345 -14.97 12.87 -3.14
C TRP A 345 -14.24 13.88 -4.02
N ILE A 346 -12.94 13.67 -4.18
CA ILE A 346 -12.03 14.60 -4.85
C ILE A 346 -11.69 14.03 -6.22
N GLN A 347 -11.87 14.86 -7.25
CA GLN A 347 -11.56 14.49 -8.63
C GLN A 347 -10.07 14.66 -8.92
N GLU A 348 -9.47 15.72 -8.39
CA GLU A 348 -8.08 16.07 -8.63
C GLU A 348 -7.29 16.10 -7.32
N ILE A 349 -6.16 15.41 -7.29
CA ILE A 349 -5.24 15.34 -6.14
C ILE A 349 -3.94 16.09 -6.40
N THR A 350 -3.62 16.33 -7.66
CA THR A 350 -2.38 16.96 -8.14
C THR A 350 -2.64 17.70 -9.44
N THR A 351 -1.78 18.66 -9.76
CA THR A 351 -1.72 19.36 -11.06
C THR A 351 -0.75 18.72 -12.05
N ASP A 352 0.00 17.70 -11.61
CA ASP A 352 0.89 16.94 -12.47
C ASP A 352 0.07 15.98 -13.36
N ASP A 353 0.25 16.08 -14.67
CA ASP A 353 -0.48 15.28 -15.66
C ASP A 353 -0.27 13.77 -15.45
N MET A 354 0.96 13.36 -15.17
CA MET A 354 1.28 11.95 -14.93
C MET A 354 0.66 11.47 -13.62
N GLY A 355 0.70 12.27 -12.56
CA GLY A 355 0.04 11.97 -11.29
C GLY A 355 -1.48 11.88 -11.42
N SER A 356 -2.09 12.75 -12.22
CA SER A 356 -3.53 12.75 -12.52
C SER A 356 -3.93 11.49 -13.30
N LEU A 357 -3.15 11.11 -14.31
CA LEU A 357 -3.34 9.88 -15.07
C LEU A 357 -3.21 8.65 -14.18
N PHE A 358 -2.20 8.62 -13.33
CA PHE A 358 -1.95 7.54 -12.37
C PHE A 358 -3.13 7.36 -11.42
N TYR A 359 -3.60 8.44 -10.81
CA TYR A 359 -4.77 8.43 -9.93
C TYR A 359 -6.04 7.96 -10.64
N SER A 360 -6.27 8.46 -11.86
CA SER A 360 -7.43 8.06 -12.68
C SER A 360 -7.42 6.55 -12.97
N TYR A 361 -6.27 6.00 -13.36
CA TYR A 361 -6.16 4.57 -13.67
C TYR A 361 -6.34 3.68 -12.44
N ILE A 362 -5.82 4.12 -11.27
CA ILE A 362 -6.05 3.40 -10.03
C ILE A 362 -7.54 3.40 -9.67
N LYS A 363 -8.21 4.56 -9.74
CA LYS A 363 -9.67 4.64 -9.46
C LYS A 363 -10.47 3.69 -10.34
N ASP A 364 -10.14 3.62 -11.61
CA ASP A 364 -10.83 2.79 -12.57
C ASP A 364 -10.61 1.28 -12.29
N VAL A 365 -9.35 0.86 -12.12
CA VAL A 365 -9.01 -0.55 -11.81
C VAL A 365 -9.59 -0.99 -10.47
N LEU A 366 -9.62 -0.12 -9.48
CA LEU A 366 -10.23 -0.38 -8.17
C LEU A 366 -11.76 -0.22 -8.17
N GLU A 367 -12.37 0.14 -9.29
CA GLU A 367 -13.82 0.35 -9.48
C GLU A 367 -14.42 1.38 -8.50
N ILE A 368 -13.65 2.44 -8.15
CA ILE A 368 -14.05 3.40 -7.10
C ILE A 368 -15.31 4.18 -7.50
N GLU A 369 -15.43 4.59 -8.75
CA GLU A 369 -16.62 5.30 -9.24
C GLU A 369 -17.87 4.42 -9.24
N LYS A 370 -17.72 3.14 -9.57
CA LYS A 370 -18.80 2.17 -9.47
C LYS A 370 -19.28 2.01 -8.04
N LEU A 371 -18.33 1.84 -7.09
CA LEU A 371 -18.66 1.76 -5.67
C LEU A 371 -19.35 3.02 -5.15
N TYR A 372 -18.91 4.20 -5.58
CA TYR A 372 -19.57 5.46 -5.22
C TYR A 372 -21.01 5.53 -5.74
N ASN A 373 -21.23 5.15 -7.00
CA ASN A 373 -22.58 5.12 -7.61
C ASN A 373 -23.48 4.11 -6.91
N ASP A 374 -22.97 2.93 -6.53
CA ASP A 374 -23.72 1.93 -5.76
C ASP A 374 -24.19 2.49 -4.40
N VAL A 375 -23.32 3.19 -3.69
CA VAL A 375 -23.65 3.86 -2.42
C VAL A 375 -24.66 4.98 -2.63
N LYS A 376 -24.45 5.82 -3.65
CA LYS A 376 -25.35 6.93 -4.02
C LYS A 376 -26.75 6.43 -4.39
N ASN A 377 -26.85 5.34 -5.13
CA ASN A 377 -28.13 4.74 -5.49
C ASN A 377 -28.88 4.25 -4.25
N LYS A 378 -28.20 3.58 -3.32
CA LYS A 378 -28.81 3.17 -2.05
C LYS A 378 -29.29 4.36 -1.22
N TYR A 379 -28.43 5.40 -1.11
CA TYR A 379 -28.81 6.65 -0.45
C TYR A 379 -30.09 7.23 -1.06
N ASN A 380 -30.17 7.30 -2.39
CA ASN A 380 -31.34 7.84 -3.09
C ASN A 380 -32.61 7.01 -2.82
N ILE A 381 -32.52 5.68 -2.90
CA ILE A 381 -33.66 4.77 -2.63
C ILE A 381 -34.17 4.94 -1.19
N ILE A 382 -33.28 5.13 -0.23
CA ILE A 382 -33.67 5.19 1.20
C ILE A 382 -34.25 6.55 1.59
N PHE A 383 -33.77 7.64 1.00
CA PHE A 383 -34.07 9.01 1.46
C PHE A 383 -34.77 9.92 0.47
N LEU A 384 -34.88 9.52 -0.79
CA LEU A 384 -35.51 10.35 -1.84
C LEU A 384 -36.79 9.72 -2.41
N PHE A 385 -37.02 8.45 -2.14
CA PHE A 385 -38.22 7.69 -2.47
C PHE A 385 -38.84 7.06 -1.23
#